data_1f0ee3447fd7f3ce021542729df06752
#
_entry.id   1f0ee3447fd7f3ce021542729df06752
#
_cell.length_a   1.000
_cell.length_b   1.000
_cell.length_c   1.000
_cell.angle_alpha   90.00
_cell.angle_beta   90.00
_cell.angle_gamma   90.00
#
_symmetry.space_group_name_H-M   'P 1'
#
loop_
_entity.id
_entity.type
_entity.pdbx_description
1 polymer ?
#
loop_
_entity_poly.entity_id
_entity_poly.type
_entity_poly.pdbx_seq_one_letter_code
_entity_poly.pdbx_strand_id
1 'polypeptide(L)'
;YTKREFDGFTMHYFVNSTGKEQKCKFFAGNKKFDIMTGKTEDFCGEYTFAPTDSIVLFDTGEKTEKTEEKPLENLVLNGEWEIKKADENAFVLDFCDLYTDGKFYGRVHINSVQQIACGFKKRVNIKCVFDFVCDVVPDKIFLVCETPEKFKFTVNGAEYKFCDVGNYIDISFRKSDISKHLKTGKNVIETECDFVQRDEIYENLEKSRIFESEKNKLTYDTEIEAMYLAGNFSAKARGGFEKLDKNAVRTKGEIYIDAPQKCVNLQNIEQQGFLFFAGKITLAKKFDAKNTNLKLKYTARGINVCEAGVNGKSASKIIWHPYEADISPYVKEGANELEITLTNNLRN
;
A
#
# COMPACT_ATOMS: atom_id res chain seq x y z
N TYR A 1 29.06 -3.18 9.29
CA TYR A 1 30.10 -3.30 8.27
C TYR A 1 30.27 -4.75 7.87
N THR A 2 30.27 -5.00 6.55
CA THR A 2 30.56 -6.31 5.97
C THR A 2 31.63 -6.16 4.89
N LYS A 3 32.62 -7.04 4.88
CA LYS A 3 33.67 -7.14 3.85
C LYS A 3 33.53 -8.47 3.13
N ARG A 4 33.64 -8.46 1.80
CA ARG A 4 33.76 -9.68 0.97
C ARG A 4 34.84 -9.49 -0.08
N GLU A 5 35.65 -10.52 -0.26
CA GLU A 5 36.74 -10.57 -1.25
C GLU A 5 36.28 -11.38 -2.46
N PHE A 6 36.49 -10.80 -3.64
CA PHE A 6 36.19 -11.37 -4.94
C PHE A 6 37.46 -11.41 -5.77
N ASP A 7 37.45 -12.13 -6.87
CA ASP A 7 38.53 -12.12 -7.82
C ASP A 7 38.65 -10.73 -8.47
N GLY A 8 39.75 -10.02 -8.21
CA GLY A 8 40.06 -8.70 -8.74
C GLY A 8 39.52 -7.49 -7.96
N PHE A 9 38.70 -7.66 -6.93
CA PHE A 9 38.22 -6.54 -6.09
C PHE A 9 37.74 -6.98 -4.70
N THR A 10 37.69 -6.03 -3.78
CA THR A 10 37.07 -6.23 -2.47
C THR A 10 35.84 -5.36 -2.35
N MET A 11 34.71 -5.94 -1.91
CA MET A 11 33.50 -5.23 -1.60
C MET A 11 33.39 -4.87 -0.12
N HIS A 12 33.05 -3.65 0.17
CA HIS A 12 32.79 -3.12 1.51
C HIS A 12 31.37 -2.59 1.58
N TYR A 13 30.57 -3.09 2.52
CA TYR A 13 29.23 -2.62 2.78
C TYR A 13 29.17 -1.97 4.16
N PHE A 14 28.83 -0.69 4.20
CA PHE A 14 28.69 0.08 5.43
C PHE A 14 27.26 0.54 5.60
N VAL A 15 26.78 0.52 6.85
CA VAL A 15 25.43 0.92 7.23
C VAL A 15 25.51 1.87 8.43
N ASN A 16 24.80 2.97 8.37
CA ASN A 16 24.48 3.77 9.52
C ASN A 16 23.20 3.22 10.19
N SER A 17 23.36 2.44 11.24
CA SER A 17 22.21 1.88 11.99
C SER A 17 21.58 2.86 12.99
N THR A 18 22.01 4.12 12.98
CA THR A 18 21.50 5.13 13.91
C THR A 18 20.45 6.06 13.28
N GLY A 19 19.64 6.70 14.09
CA GLY A 19 18.71 7.73 13.66
C GLY A 19 19.35 9.12 13.45
N LYS A 20 20.69 9.23 13.36
CA LYS A 20 21.41 10.49 13.22
C LYS A 20 22.33 10.47 12.02
N GLU A 21 22.60 11.63 11.45
CA GLU A 21 23.61 11.80 10.42
C GLU A 21 25.01 11.44 10.97
N GLN A 22 25.84 10.77 10.14
CA GLN A 22 27.21 10.35 10.48
C GLN A 22 28.16 10.70 9.35
N LYS A 23 29.15 11.56 9.63
CA LYS A 23 30.21 11.84 8.67
C LYS A 23 31.39 10.88 8.89
N CYS A 24 31.77 10.14 7.85
CA CYS A 24 32.81 9.13 7.92
C CYS A 24 33.91 9.36 6.89
N LYS A 25 35.14 9.01 7.27
CA LYS A 25 36.29 8.88 6.36
C LYS A 25 36.61 7.43 6.17
N PHE A 26 36.83 7.03 4.92
CA PHE A 26 37.14 5.66 4.53
C PHE A 26 38.57 5.59 4.03
N PHE A 27 39.28 4.54 4.44
CA PHE A 27 40.66 4.24 4.02
C PHE A 27 40.69 3.05 3.03
N ALA A 28 39.53 2.52 2.68
CA ALA A 28 39.36 1.41 1.75
C ALA A 28 38.15 1.66 0.86
N GLY A 29 38.25 1.22 -0.39
CA GLY A 29 37.24 1.45 -1.42
C GLY A 29 37.52 2.72 -2.23
N ASN A 30 37.64 2.55 -3.54
CA ASN A 30 37.93 3.60 -4.49
C ASN A 30 36.79 3.83 -5.51
N LYS A 31 35.79 2.96 -5.52
CA LYS A 31 34.58 3.08 -6.34
C LYS A 31 33.35 2.92 -5.44
N LYS A 32 32.37 3.82 -5.59
CA LYS A 32 31.03 3.68 -4.99
C LYS A 32 30.14 2.96 -5.99
N PHE A 33 29.45 1.93 -5.52
CA PHE A 33 28.54 1.14 -6.34
C PHE A 33 27.09 1.57 -6.09
N ASP A 34 26.42 1.95 -7.15
CA ASP A 34 24.98 2.21 -7.14
C ASP A 34 24.23 0.90 -7.44
N ILE A 35 23.64 0.34 -6.39
CA ILE A 35 22.88 -0.91 -6.48
C ILE A 35 21.61 -0.83 -7.32
N MET A 36 21.08 0.37 -7.58
CA MET A 36 19.90 0.56 -8.41
C MET A 36 20.21 0.52 -9.90
N THR A 37 21.33 1.09 -10.28
CA THR A 37 21.75 1.18 -11.69
C THR A 37 22.79 0.14 -12.08
N GLY A 38 23.44 -0.48 -11.10
CA GLY A 38 24.57 -1.40 -11.31
C GLY A 38 25.86 -0.69 -11.74
N LYS A 39 25.92 0.63 -11.65
CA LYS A 39 27.07 1.44 -12.06
C LYS A 39 28.00 1.72 -10.90
N THR A 40 29.24 2.01 -11.22
CA THR A 40 30.23 2.49 -10.26
C THR A 40 30.66 3.91 -10.62
N GLU A 41 30.92 4.70 -9.59
CA GLU A 41 31.51 6.05 -9.69
C GLU A 41 32.76 6.15 -8.80
N ASP A 42 33.65 7.08 -9.10
CA ASP A 42 34.84 7.31 -8.30
C ASP A 42 34.48 7.75 -6.90
N PHE A 43 35.16 7.21 -5.90
CA PHE A 43 34.92 7.51 -4.50
C PHE A 43 36.16 8.12 -3.83
N CYS A 44 36.01 9.30 -3.25
CA CYS A 44 37.12 10.09 -2.69
C CYS A 44 37.34 9.89 -1.19
N GLY A 45 36.79 8.84 -0.58
CA GLY A 45 37.07 8.47 0.79
C GLY A 45 36.30 9.20 1.88
N GLU A 46 35.39 10.13 1.57
CA GLU A 46 34.51 10.78 2.54
C GLU A 46 33.05 10.58 2.17
N TYR A 47 32.21 10.24 3.15
CA TYR A 47 30.77 10.08 2.97
C TYR A 47 30.00 10.54 4.20
N THR A 48 28.89 11.23 3.98
CA THR A 48 27.97 11.64 5.04
C THR A 48 26.72 10.78 4.95
N PHE A 49 26.61 9.83 5.86
CA PHE A 49 25.44 8.97 5.96
C PHE A 49 24.25 9.75 6.51
N ALA A 50 23.13 9.73 5.83
CA ALA A 50 21.84 10.05 6.44
C ALA A 50 21.46 9.00 7.50
N PRO A 51 20.44 9.26 8.35
CA PRO A 51 19.88 8.23 9.23
C PRO A 51 19.49 6.97 8.45
N THR A 52 19.91 5.80 8.91
CA THR A 52 19.63 4.48 8.31
C THR A 52 20.13 4.26 6.87
N ASP A 53 21.03 5.12 6.43
CA ASP A 53 21.66 5.07 5.10
C ASP A 53 22.76 3.99 5.02
N SER A 54 23.10 3.59 3.80
CA SER A 54 24.16 2.60 3.53
C SER A 54 24.91 2.91 2.25
N ILE A 55 26.15 2.43 2.17
CA ILE A 55 27.00 2.58 1.00
C ILE A 55 27.72 1.25 0.69
N VAL A 56 27.81 0.94 -0.59
CA VAL A 56 28.65 -0.16 -1.09
C VAL A 56 29.87 0.44 -1.79
N LEU A 57 31.03 0.08 -1.33
CA LEU A 57 32.31 0.49 -1.93
C LEU A 57 33.04 -0.71 -2.49
N PHE A 58 33.65 -0.55 -3.65
CA PHE A 58 34.61 -1.52 -4.21
C PHE A 58 36.01 -0.96 -4.08
N ASP A 59 36.92 -1.81 -3.68
CA ASP A 59 38.36 -1.56 -3.75
C ASP A 59 38.93 -2.38 -4.92
N THR A 60 39.22 -1.69 -6.01
CA THR A 60 39.75 -2.28 -7.25
C THR A 60 41.22 -2.07 -7.44
N GLY A 61 41.87 -1.39 -6.47
CA GLY A 61 43.28 -1.02 -6.59
C GLY A 61 43.61 0.09 -7.59
N GLU A 62 42.60 0.61 -8.29
CA GLU A 62 42.74 1.74 -9.23
C GLU A 62 42.92 3.06 -8.48
N LYS A 63 43.63 4.00 -9.07
CA LYS A 63 43.68 5.39 -8.54
C LYS A 63 42.48 6.16 -8.98
N THR A 64 41.81 6.83 -8.04
CA THR A 64 40.70 7.71 -8.31
C THR A 64 41.15 9.16 -8.42
N GLU A 65 40.61 9.89 -9.38
CA GLU A 65 40.75 11.34 -9.48
C GLU A 65 39.57 12.02 -8.79
N LYS A 66 39.86 13.11 -8.08
CA LYS A 66 38.83 13.90 -7.39
C LYS A 66 38.03 14.66 -8.41
N THR A 67 36.83 14.22 -8.70
CA THR A 67 35.87 15.01 -9.51
C THR A 67 35.12 15.95 -8.55
N GLU A 68 35.14 17.25 -8.83
CA GLU A 68 34.33 18.20 -8.10
C GLU A 68 32.87 18.03 -8.52
N GLU A 69 32.05 17.39 -7.67
CA GLU A 69 30.62 17.33 -7.87
C GLU A 69 30.00 18.67 -7.51
N LYS A 70 29.18 19.23 -8.42
CA LYS A 70 28.37 20.39 -8.09
C LYS A 70 27.29 19.99 -7.08
N PRO A 71 27.10 20.75 -6.01
CA PRO A 71 26.07 20.43 -5.02
C PRO A 71 24.68 20.47 -5.65
N LEU A 72 23.88 19.42 -5.38
CA LEU A 72 22.50 19.35 -5.82
C LEU A 72 21.59 20.10 -4.85
N GLU A 73 20.70 20.93 -5.39
CA GLU A 73 19.68 21.62 -4.60
C GLU A 73 18.42 20.76 -4.47
N ASN A 74 17.76 20.82 -3.30
CA ASN A 74 16.52 20.13 -3.09
C ASN A 74 15.38 20.79 -3.89
N LEU A 75 14.69 20.00 -4.72
CA LEU A 75 13.44 20.45 -5.32
C LEU A 75 12.32 20.40 -4.26
N VAL A 76 11.72 21.55 -3.97
CA VAL A 76 10.61 21.67 -3.02
C VAL A 76 9.33 22.01 -3.78
N LEU A 77 8.38 21.07 -3.79
CA LEU A 77 7.09 21.21 -4.46
C LEU A 77 5.95 21.07 -3.43
N ASN A 78 5.35 22.19 -3.06
CA ASN A 78 4.24 22.26 -2.13
C ASN A 78 2.88 22.29 -2.86
N GLY A 79 1.79 21.99 -2.12
CA GLY A 79 0.41 22.07 -2.58
C GLY A 79 -0.04 20.83 -3.35
N GLU A 80 -1.12 20.97 -4.10
CA GLU A 80 -1.79 19.85 -4.78
C GLU A 80 -1.02 19.31 -5.98
N TRP A 81 -1.17 18.01 -6.19
CA TRP A 81 -0.68 17.24 -7.32
C TRP A 81 -1.85 16.66 -8.09
N GLU A 82 -1.80 16.72 -9.38
CA GLU A 82 -2.79 16.12 -10.28
C GLU A 82 -2.64 14.60 -10.26
N ILE A 83 -3.74 13.87 -10.11
CA ILE A 83 -3.75 12.41 -10.26
C ILE A 83 -3.86 12.08 -11.74
N LYS A 84 -2.80 11.54 -12.33
CA LYS A 84 -2.78 11.08 -13.74
C LYS A 84 -3.39 9.69 -13.87
N LYS A 85 -3.12 8.82 -12.92
CA LYS A 85 -3.57 7.44 -12.89
C LYS A 85 -3.58 6.92 -11.46
N ALA A 86 -4.54 6.09 -11.13
CA ALA A 86 -4.56 5.30 -9.92
C ALA A 86 -5.10 3.89 -10.23
N ASP A 87 -4.63 2.89 -9.49
CA ASP A 87 -5.27 1.59 -9.47
C ASP A 87 -6.67 1.68 -8.84
N GLU A 88 -7.47 0.64 -8.92
CA GLU A 88 -8.80 0.59 -8.29
C GLU A 88 -8.66 0.85 -6.79
N ASN A 89 -9.44 1.80 -6.28
CA ASN A 89 -9.54 2.04 -4.84
C ASN A 89 -10.40 0.95 -4.19
N ALA A 90 -10.26 0.81 -2.88
CA ALA A 90 -11.02 -0.15 -2.10
C ALA A 90 -11.85 0.53 -1.02
N PHE A 91 -12.96 -0.12 -0.67
CA PHE A 91 -13.76 0.15 0.52
C PHE A 91 -14.00 -1.18 1.21
N VAL A 92 -13.53 -1.31 2.45
CA VAL A 92 -13.61 -2.56 3.20
C VAL A 92 -14.96 -2.66 3.91
N LEU A 93 -15.63 -3.80 3.81
CA LEU A 93 -16.84 -4.11 4.55
C LEU A 93 -16.46 -4.68 5.92
N ASP A 94 -16.00 -3.80 6.83
CA ASP A 94 -15.38 -4.17 8.09
C ASP A 94 -16.34 -4.70 9.14
N PHE A 95 -17.51 -4.07 9.26
CA PHE A 95 -18.49 -4.38 10.31
C PHE A 95 -19.79 -4.83 9.71
N CYS A 96 -20.34 -5.89 10.26
CA CYS A 96 -21.66 -6.40 9.88
C CYS A 96 -22.57 -6.61 11.08
N ASP A 97 -23.87 -6.53 10.84
CA ASP A 97 -24.86 -7.09 11.72
C ASP A 97 -24.93 -8.60 11.45
N LEU A 98 -24.46 -9.40 12.41
CA LEU A 98 -24.37 -10.85 12.31
C LEU A 98 -25.67 -11.49 12.77
N TYR A 99 -26.15 -12.45 11.97
CA TYR A 99 -27.26 -13.34 12.35
C TYR A 99 -26.78 -14.79 12.29
N THR A 100 -27.20 -15.59 13.25
CA THR A 100 -26.94 -17.03 13.34
C THR A 100 -28.26 -17.78 13.45
N ASP A 101 -28.54 -18.71 12.55
CA ASP A 101 -29.81 -19.44 12.44
C ASP A 101 -31.04 -18.47 12.48
N GLY A 102 -30.93 -17.35 11.75
CA GLY A 102 -31.96 -16.31 11.65
C GLY A 102 -32.12 -15.39 12.86
N LYS A 103 -31.32 -15.59 13.94
CA LYS A 103 -31.35 -14.74 15.14
C LYS A 103 -30.24 -13.73 15.12
N PHE A 104 -30.56 -12.48 15.45
CA PHE A 104 -29.55 -11.42 15.59
C PHE A 104 -28.56 -11.78 16.70
N TYR A 105 -27.27 -11.84 16.33
CA TYR A 105 -26.19 -12.13 17.25
C TYR A 105 -25.56 -10.84 17.81
N GLY A 106 -25.35 -9.84 16.94
CA GLY A 106 -24.75 -8.55 17.29
C GLY A 106 -24.06 -7.90 16.10
N ARG A 107 -23.63 -6.64 16.27
CA ARG A 107 -22.75 -5.97 15.33
C ARG A 107 -21.31 -6.34 15.66
N VAL A 108 -20.61 -6.95 14.71
CA VAL A 108 -19.26 -7.49 14.88
C VAL A 108 -18.34 -7.07 13.74
N HIS A 109 -17.05 -7.09 14.00
CA HIS A 109 -16.05 -6.97 12.95
C HIS A 109 -15.97 -8.29 12.17
N ILE A 110 -15.87 -8.24 10.85
CA ILE A 110 -15.89 -9.42 9.96
C ILE A 110 -14.84 -10.46 10.35
N ASN A 111 -13.65 -10.06 10.75
CA ASN A 111 -12.58 -10.97 11.19
C ASN A 111 -12.95 -11.81 12.42
N SER A 112 -14.01 -11.45 13.15
CA SER A 112 -14.50 -12.23 14.29
C SER A 112 -15.53 -13.29 13.89
N VAL A 113 -16.14 -13.15 12.72
CA VAL A 113 -17.26 -14.02 12.29
C VAL A 113 -16.83 -15.47 12.15
N GLN A 114 -15.66 -15.72 11.54
CA GLN A 114 -15.09 -17.07 11.39
C GLN A 114 -14.94 -17.76 12.76
N GLN A 115 -14.37 -17.06 13.74
CA GLN A 115 -14.19 -17.62 15.09
C GLN A 115 -15.52 -17.87 15.80
N ILE A 116 -16.47 -16.94 15.66
CA ILE A 116 -17.84 -17.09 16.24
C ILE A 116 -18.52 -18.31 15.63
N ALA A 117 -18.50 -18.44 14.30
CA ALA A 117 -19.11 -19.55 13.58
C ALA A 117 -18.49 -20.89 13.97
N CYS A 118 -17.16 -20.99 14.05
CA CYS A 118 -16.45 -22.19 14.54
C CYS A 118 -16.80 -22.54 15.98
N GLY A 119 -17.14 -21.55 16.81
CA GLY A 119 -17.54 -21.77 18.21
C GLY A 119 -18.80 -22.60 18.38
N PHE A 120 -19.69 -22.67 17.40
CA PHE A 120 -20.90 -23.51 17.44
C PHE A 120 -20.58 -24.99 17.28
N LYS A 121 -19.45 -25.36 16.67
CA LYS A 121 -19.03 -26.79 16.43
C LYS A 121 -20.11 -27.64 15.74
N LYS A 122 -20.96 -27.05 14.95
CA LYS A 122 -22.03 -27.65 14.17
C LYS A 122 -22.37 -26.83 12.96
N ARG A 123 -23.19 -27.38 12.05
CA ARG A 123 -23.77 -26.58 10.96
C ARG A 123 -24.60 -25.44 11.54
N VAL A 124 -24.35 -24.24 11.06
CA VAL A 124 -25.07 -23.02 11.44
C VAL A 124 -25.24 -22.15 10.20
N ASN A 125 -26.44 -21.57 10.03
CA ASN A 125 -26.63 -20.54 9.00
C ASN A 125 -26.05 -19.23 9.49
N ILE A 126 -25.11 -18.68 8.73
CA ILE A 126 -24.46 -17.38 8.99
C ILE A 126 -24.95 -16.37 7.96
N LYS A 127 -25.52 -15.27 8.44
CA LYS A 127 -25.88 -14.13 7.61
C LYS A 127 -25.17 -12.87 8.13
N CYS A 128 -24.42 -12.19 7.25
CA CYS A 128 -23.79 -10.92 7.53
C CYS A 128 -24.49 -9.81 6.73
N VAL A 129 -24.87 -8.72 7.41
CA VAL A 129 -25.52 -7.57 6.80
C VAL A 129 -24.57 -6.36 6.91
N PHE A 130 -24.07 -5.90 5.79
CA PHE A 130 -23.16 -4.76 5.69
C PHE A 130 -23.92 -3.53 5.19
N ASP A 131 -23.77 -2.41 5.87
CA ASP A 131 -24.31 -1.13 5.44
C ASP A 131 -23.19 -0.14 5.13
N PHE A 132 -23.37 0.66 4.08
CA PHE A 132 -22.45 1.70 3.66
C PHE A 132 -23.20 2.82 2.91
N VAL A 133 -22.53 3.95 2.74
CA VAL A 133 -23.12 5.13 2.08
C VAL A 133 -22.34 5.49 0.82
N CYS A 134 -23.08 5.79 -0.24
CA CYS A 134 -22.57 6.40 -1.46
C CYS A 134 -23.14 7.82 -1.58
N ASP A 135 -22.31 8.86 -1.50
CA ASP A 135 -22.70 10.22 -1.85
C ASP A 135 -22.80 10.35 -3.38
N VAL A 136 -21.87 9.69 -4.08
CA VAL A 136 -21.88 9.50 -5.53
C VAL A 136 -21.72 8.02 -5.83
N VAL A 137 -22.60 7.47 -6.66
CA VAL A 137 -22.48 6.09 -7.13
C VAL A 137 -21.44 6.06 -8.27
N PRO A 138 -20.35 5.27 -8.16
CA PRO A 138 -19.36 5.14 -9.22
C PRO A 138 -19.95 4.49 -10.48
N ASP A 139 -19.43 4.87 -11.66
CA ASP A 139 -19.85 4.24 -12.93
C ASP A 139 -19.60 2.73 -12.94
N LYS A 140 -18.49 2.31 -12.31
CA LYS A 140 -18.15 0.90 -12.08
C LYS A 140 -17.67 0.69 -10.66
N ILE A 141 -18.31 -0.26 -9.98
CA ILE A 141 -17.92 -0.73 -8.66
C ILE A 141 -18.16 -2.23 -8.56
N PHE A 142 -17.21 -2.93 -8.00
CA PHE A 142 -17.20 -4.38 -7.93
C PHE A 142 -17.28 -4.84 -6.48
N LEU A 143 -18.12 -5.82 -6.22
CA LEU A 143 -18.04 -6.62 -4.99
C LEU A 143 -16.90 -7.62 -5.16
N VAL A 144 -15.97 -7.62 -4.21
CA VAL A 144 -14.82 -8.53 -4.17
C VAL A 144 -15.02 -9.52 -3.03
N CYS A 145 -14.95 -10.80 -3.35
CA CYS A 145 -15.18 -11.88 -2.41
C CYS A 145 -14.31 -13.09 -2.76
N GLU A 146 -13.74 -13.74 -1.74
CA GLU A 146 -13.16 -15.07 -1.87
C GLU A 146 -14.28 -16.13 -1.85
N THR A 147 -14.11 -17.21 -2.60
CA THR A 147 -15.06 -18.34 -2.64
C THR A 147 -16.54 -17.93 -2.74
N PRO A 148 -16.93 -17.03 -3.69
CA PRO A 148 -18.30 -16.48 -3.74
C PRO A 148 -19.38 -17.56 -3.97
N GLU A 149 -19.02 -18.74 -4.46
CA GLU A 149 -19.93 -19.88 -4.61
C GLU A 149 -20.43 -20.48 -3.28
N LYS A 150 -19.81 -20.11 -2.17
CA LYS A 150 -20.24 -20.50 -0.82
C LYS A 150 -21.36 -19.61 -0.26
N PHE A 151 -21.59 -18.46 -0.90
CA PHE A 151 -22.48 -17.42 -0.38
C PHE A 151 -23.66 -17.14 -1.31
N LYS A 152 -24.81 -16.85 -0.70
CA LYS A 152 -25.91 -16.15 -1.35
C LYS A 152 -25.77 -14.65 -1.07
N PHE A 153 -26.04 -13.84 -2.07
CA PHE A 153 -25.91 -12.39 -1.97
C PHE A 153 -27.25 -11.71 -2.18
N THR A 154 -27.46 -10.64 -1.43
CA THR A 154 -28.56 -9.69 -1.64
C THR A 154 -27.99 -8.28 -1.64
N VAL A 155 -28.38 -7.44 -2.58
CA VAL A 155 -27.97 -6.04 -2.65
C VAL A 155 -29.25 -5.16 -2.65
N ASN A 156 -29.37 -4.30 -1.66
CA ASN A 156 -30.53 -3.43 -1.47
C ASN A 156 -31.88 -4.18 -1.48
N GLY A 157 -31.91 -5.39 -0.88
CA GLY A 157 -33.11 -6.20 -0.79
C GLY A 157 -33.43 -7.03 -2.03
N ALA A 158 -32.66 -6.94 -3.10
CA ALA A 158 -32.80 -7.76 -4.29
C ALA A 158 -31.76 -8.88 -4.30
N GLU A 159 -32.18 -10.09 -4.66
CA GLU A 159 -31.23 -11.21 -4.86
C GLU A 159 -30.19 -10.83 -5.90
N TYR A 160 -28.94 -11.10 -5.60
CA TYR A 160 -27.82 -10.82 -6.48
C TYR A 160 -27.01 -12.08 -6.78
N LYS A 161 -26.90 -12.40 -8.07
CA LYS A 161 -26.05 -13.50 -8.53
C LYS A 161 -24.65 -12.98 -8.79
N PHE A 162 -23.67 -13.49 -8.03
CA PHE A 162 -22.28 -13.16 -8.25
C PHE A 162 -21.83 -13.67 -9.62
N CYS A 163 -21.46 -12.75 -10.52
CA CYS A 163 -20.94 -13.04 -11.85
C CYS A 163 -19.48 -12.63 -11.91
N ASP A 164 -18.57 -13.62 -11.92
CA ASP A 164 -17.13 -13.38 -11.93
C ASP A 164 -16.70 -12.66 -13.22
N VAL A 165 -16.04 -11.51 -13.05
CA VAL A 165 -15.49 -10.68 -14.14
C VAL A 165 -13.98 -10.50 -14.04
N GLY A 166 -13.31 -11.26 -13.20
CA GLY A 166 -11.86 -11.22 -12.97
C GLY A 166 -11.50 -11.03 -11.50
N ASN A 167 -10.25 -10.66 -11.25
CA ASN A 167 -9.68 -10.58 -9.90
C ASN A 167 -9.39 -9.14 -9.48
N TYR A 168 -9.29 -8.92 -8.16
CA TYR A 168 -8.77 -7.72 -7.55
C TYR A 168 -7.47 -8.07 -6.81
N ILE A 169 -6.33 -7.52 -7.24
CA ILE A 169 -4.99 -7.72 -6.68
C ILE A 169 -4.53 -9.19 -6.69
N ASP A 170 -5.25 -10.09 -6.03
CA ASP A 170 -4.94 -11.51 -5.92
C ASP A 170 -5.94 -12.38 -6.68
N ILE A 171 -5.51 -13.56 -7.12
CA ILE A 171 -6.34 -14.49 -7.91
C ILE A 171 -7.55 -15.01 -7.12
N SER A 172 -7.45 -15.09 -5.79
CA SER A 172 -8.55 -15.51 -4.92
C SER A 172 -9.62 -14.44 -4.75
N PHE A 173 -9.27 -13.16 -4.92
CA PHE A 173 -10.20 -12.03 -4.76
C PHE A 173 -11.02 -11.83 -6.03
N ARG A 174 -12.06 -12.60 -6.19
CA ARG A 174 -12.93 -12.56 -7.37
C ARG A 174 -13.85 -11.36 -7.34
N LYS A 175 -14.07 -10.72 -8.51
CA LYS A 175 -14.87 -9.50 -8.68
C LYS A 175 -16.19 -9.78 -9.36
N SER A 176 -17.25 -9.10 -8.92
CA SER A 176 -18.54 -9.06 -9.60
C SER A 176 -19.08 -7.63 -9.66
N ASP A 177 -19.54 -7.18 -10.82
CA ASP A 177 -20.04 -5.81 -11.04
C ASP A 177 -21.41 -5.62 -10.38
N ILE A 178 -21.47 -4.75 -9.34
CA ILE A 178 -22.70 -4.41 -8.62
C ILE A 178 -23.20 -3.00 -8.91
N SER A 179 -22.61 -2.27 -9.87
CA SER A 179 -22.87 -0.85 -10.12
C SER A 179 -24.35 -0.54 -10.28
N LYS A 180 -25.08 -1.37 -11.00
CA LYS A 180 -26.52 -1.19 -11.30
C LYS A 180 -27.43 -1.44 -10.10
N HIS A 181 -26.91 -2.04 -9.04
CA HIS A 181 -27.67 -2.39 -7.83
C HIS A 181 -27.52 -1.35 -6.71
N LEU A 182 -26.57 -0.39 -6.88
CA LEU A 182 -26.33 0.66 -5.91
C LEU A 182 -27.15 1.91 -6.18
N LYS A 183 -27.34 2.70 -5.12
CA LYS A 183 -28.03 3.99 -5.14
C LYS A 183 -27.29 5.03 -4.31
N THR A 184 -27.54 6.29 -4.57
CA THR A 184 -27.11 7.39 -3.69
C THR A 184 -27.75 7.24 -2.31
N GLY A 185 -26.99 7.53 -1.27
CA GLY A 185 -27.34 7.33 0.13
C GLY A 185 -26.99 5.93 0.63
N LYS A 186 -27.78 5.42 1.56
CA LYS A 186 -27.52 4.14 2.24
C LYS A 186 -27.74 2.95 1.29
N ASN A 187 -26.78 2.06 1.25
CA ASN A 187 -26.79 0.78 0.57
C ASN A 187 -26.58 -0.35 1.58
N VAL A 188 -27.09 -1.53 1.26
CA VAL A 188 -26.99 -2.73 2.09
C VAL A 188 -26.57 -3.91 1.22
N ILE A 189 -25.54 -4.63 1.64
CA ILE A 189 -25.15 -5.92 1.08
C ILE A 189 -25.38 -6.97 2.16
N GLU A 190 -26.09 -8.03 1.83
CA GLU A 190 -26.25 -9.18 2.70
C GLU A 190 -25.56 -10.39 2.09
N THR A 191 -24.87 -11.14 2.91
CA THR A 191 -24.27 -12.42 2.54
C THR A 191 -24.77 -13.50 3.48
N GLU A 192 -25.06 -14.66 2.92
CA GLU A 192 -25.56 -15.80 3.69
C GLU A 192 -24.88 -17.08 3.24
N CYS A 193 -24.43 -17.90 4.21
CA CYS A 193 -23.89 -19.20 3.94
C CYS A 193 -24.28 -20.23 5.00
N ASP A 194 -24.34 -21.48 4.59
CA ASP A 194 -24.41 -22.64 5.51
C ASP A 194 -23.00 -22.97 5.96
N PHE A 195 -22.63 -22.49 7.15
CA PHE A 195 -21.30 -22.68 7.69
C PHE A 195 -21.19 -24.04 8.38
N VAL A 196 -20.20 -24.83 7.96
CA VAL A 196 -19.83 -26.09 8.58
C VAL A 196 -18.38 -26.39 8.28
N GLN A 197 -17.70 -27.02 9.23
CA GLN A 197 -16.33 -27.53 9.09
C GLN A 197 -16.31 -29.01 9.39
N ARG A 198 -15.32 -29.73 8.84
CA ARG A 198 -15.03 -31.12 9.24
C ARG A 198 -14.55 -31.16 10.71
N ASP A 199 -14.79 -32.26 11.39
CA ASP A 199 -14.41 -32.44 12.81
C ASP A 199 -12.91 -32.21 13.02
N GLU A 200 -12.06 -32.66 12.10
CA GLU A 200 -10.61 -32.47 12.12
C GLU A 200 -10.22 -30.97 12.25
N ILE A 201 -10.97 -30.06 11.60
CA ILE A 201 -10.69 -28.62 11.68
C ILE A 201 -10.97 -28.10 13.07
N TYR A 202 -12.06 -28.54 13.70
CA TYR A 202 -12.36 -28.17 15.09
C TYR A 202 -11.31 -28.69 16.08
N GLU A 203 -10.79 -29.92 15.88
CA GLU A 203 -9.69 -30.45 16.66
C GLU A 203 -8.41 -29.64 16.49
N ASN A 204 -8.05 -29.28 15.24
CA ASN A 204 -6.86 -28.49 14.94
C ASN A 204 -6.97 -27.06 15.48
N LEU A 205 -8.17 -26.48 15.51
CA LEU A 205 -8.43 -25.20 16.17
C LEU A 205 -8.10 -25.25 17.68
N GLU A 206 -8.50 -26.30 18.38
CA GLU A 206 -8.16 -26.45 19.80
C GLU A 206 -6.64 -26.63 19.98
N LYS A 207 -5.99 -27.45 19.15
CA LYS A 207 -4.54 -27.63 19.19
C LYS A 207 -3.79 -26.32 18.91
N SER A 208 -4.28 -25.50 17.98
CA SER A 208 -3.66 -24.22 17.59
C SER A 208 -3.68 -23.14 18.69
N ARG A 209 -4.58 -23.30 19.69
CA ARG A 209 -4.60 -22.45 20.88
C ARG A 209 -3.45 -22.74 21.84
N ILE A 210 -2.91 -23.96 21.77
CA ILE A 210 -1.84 -24.43 22.65
C ILE A 210 -0.48 -24.27 21.96
N PHE A 211 -0.41 -24.62 20.67
CA PHE A 211 0.82 -24.59 19.88
C PHE A 211 0.62 -23.76 18.62
N GLU A 212 1.37 -22.68 18.48
CA GLU A 212 1.26 -21.77 17.32
C GLU A 212 1.53 -22.47 15.98
N SER A 213 2.43 -23.46 15.95
CA SER A 213 2.73 -24.25 14.74
C SER A 213 1.52 -25.00 14.18
N GLU A 214 0.54 -25.33 15.02
CA GLU A 214 -0.68 -26.02 14.58
C GLU A 214 -1.62 -25.11 13.76
N LYS A 215 -1.43 -23.79 13.82
CA LYS A 215 -2.15 -22.85 12.93
C LYS A 215 -1.90 -23.12 11.45
N ASN A 216 -0.71 -23.62 11.11
CA ASN A 216 -0.37 -23.96 9.73
C ASN A 216 -1.15 -25.16 9.16
N LYS A 217 -1.84 -25.91 10.02
CA LYS A 217 -2.71 -27.04 9.64
C LYS A 217 -4.19 -26.64 9.47
N LEU A 218 -4.51 -25.38 9.76
CA LEU A 218 -5.88 -24.89 9.62
C LEU A 218 -6.15 -24.57 8.15
N THR A 219 -6.93 -25.46 7.53
CA THR A 219 -7.49 -25.25 6.19
C THR A 219 -9.00 -25.43 6.31
N TYR A 220 -9.72 -24.32 6.25
CA TYR A 220 -11.16 -24.30 6.44
C TYR A 220 -11.90 -24.84 5.21
N ASP A 221 -13.01 -25.56 5.44
CA ASP A 221 -13.92 -25.99 4.37
C ASP A 221 -14.83 -24.84 3.92
N THR A 222 -15.22 -24.00 4.86
CA THR A 222 -15.93 -22.74 4.62
C THR A 222 -15.19 -21.65 5.38
N GLU A 223 -14.72 -20.65 4.64
CA GLU A 223 -13.99 -19.51 5.17
C GLU A 223 -14.80 -18.24 4.97
N ILE A 224 -14.88 -17.43 6.03
CA ILE A 224 -15.56 -16.14 6.03
C ILE A 224 -14.50 -15.08 6.19
N GLU A 225 -14.15 -14.44 5.09
CA GLU A 225 -13.14 -13.41 4.98
C GLU A 225 -13.76 -12.03 4.75
N ALA A 226 -12.93 -10.99 4.90
CA ALA A 226 -13.34 -9.63 4.58
C ALA A 226 -13.69 -9.50 3.09
N MET A 227 -14.78 -8.80 2.82
CA MET A 227 -15.20 -8.44 1.47
C MET A 227 -14.89 -6.97 1.22
N TYR A 228 -14.70 -6.64 -0.06
CA TYR A 228 -14.34 -5.30 -0.47
C TYR A 228 -15.27 -4.80 -1.56
N LEU A 229 -15.40 -3.49 -1.63
CA LEU A 229 -15.87 -2.81 -2.84
C LEU A 229 -14.65 -2.23 -3.54
N ALA A 230 -14.43 -2.54 -4.81
CA ALA A 230 -13.30 -2.06 -5.59
C ALA A 230 -13.78 -1.24 -6.79
N GLY A 231 -13.05 -0.18 -7.15
CA GLY A 231 -13.42 0.65 -8.29
C GLY A 231 -12.75 2.01 -8.31
N ASN A 232 -13.19 2.85 -9.24
CA ASN A 232 -12.69 4.22 -9.35
C ASN A 232 -13.60 5.17 -8.57
N PHE A 233 -13.29 5.33 -7.29
CA PHE A 233 -14.03 6.19 -6.35
C PHE A 233 -13.11 6.70 -5.24
N SER A 234 -13.60 7.58 -4.39
CA SER A 234 -12.96 7.97 -3.14
C SER A 234 -13.65 7.31 -1.95
N ALA A 235 -12.87 6.76 -1.02
CA ALA A 235 -13.33 6.35 0.30
C ALA A 235 -12.95 7.45 1.31
N LYS A 236 -13.94 8.21 1.77
CA LYS A 236 -13.79 9.39 2.64
C LYS A 236 -14.41 9.15 4.01
N ALA A 237 -13.99 9.93 5.00
CA ALA A 237 -14.58 9.91 6.35
C ALA A 237 -15.22 11.25 6.69
N ARG A 238 -16.41 11.23 7.30
CA ARG A 238 -17.05 12.42 7.87
C ARG A 238 -16.39 12.76 9.20
N GLY A 239 -16.31 14.05 9.54
CA GLY A 239 -15.81 14.49 10.85
C GLY A 239 -14.28 14.47 11.01
N GLY A 240 -13.51 14.19 9.95
CA GLY A 240 -12.05 14.28 9.94
C GLY A 240 -11.34 13.17 10.70
N PHE A 241 -10.04 13.42 11.03
CA PHE A 241 -9.14 12.44 11.61
C PHE A 241 -8.50 12.96 12.89
N GLU A 242 -8.40 12.09 13.89
CA GLU A 242 -7.69 12.31 15.13
C GLU A 242 -6.32 11.62 15.04
N LYS A 243 -5.25 12.38 15.31
CA LYS A 243 -3.89 11.83 15.34
C LYS A 243 -3.69 11.02 16.61
N LEU A 244 -3.16 9.82 16.47
CA LEU A 244 -2.77 8.93 17.55
C LEU A 244 -1.23 8.82 17.64
N ASP A 245 -0.75 8.00 18.59
CA ASP A 245 0.67 7.68 18.72
C ASP A 245 1.20 6.93 17.48
N LYS A 246 2.52 6.97 17.28
CA LYS A 246 3.23 6.27 16.20
C LYS A 246 2.70 6.61 14.78
N ASN A 247 2.22 7.85 14.61
CA ASN A 247 1.68 8.36 13.35
C ASN A 247 0.39 7.69 12.84
N ALA A 248 -0.27 6.89 13.67
CA ALA A 248 -1.59 6.39 13.36
C ALA A 248 -2.63 7.52 13.40
N VAL A 249 -3.71 7.34 12.65
CA VAL A 249 -4.87 8.22 12.68
C VAL A 249 -6.13 7.41 12.87
N ARG A 250 -7.13 8.02 13.50
CA ARG A 250 -8.44 7.43 13.72
C ARG A 250 -9.52 8.37 13.22
N THR A 251 -10.54 7.84 12.59
CA THR A 251 -11.80 8.56 12.38
C THR A 251 -12.91 7.93 13.23
N LYS A 252 -13.82 8.77 13.72
CA LYS A 252 -15.07 8.35 14.39
C LYS A 252 -16.27 8.58 13.49
N GLY A 253 -16.03 9.24 12.35
CA GLY A 253 -17.07 9.54 11.38
C GLY A 253 -17.40 8.35 10.50
N GLU A 254 -18.58 8.41 9.91
CA GLU A 254 -19.01 7.47 8.89
C GLU A 254 -18.04 7.51 7.70
N ILE A 255 -17.61 6.35 7.24
CA ILE A 255 -16.82 6.22 6.01
C ILE A 255 -17.83 6.02 4.85
N TYR A 256 -17.61 6.74 3.76
CA TYR A 256 -18.54 6.76 2.63
C TYR A 256 -17.81 6.80 1.29
N ILE A 257 -18.49 6.36 0.25
CA ILE A 257 -18.02 6.38 -1.14
C ILE A 257 -18.45 7.69 -1.80
N ASP A 258 -17.50 8.32 -2.50
CA ASP A 258 -17.72 9.57 -3.24
C ASP A 258 -17.01 9.55 -4.61
N ALA A 259 -17.19 10.58 -5.41
CA ALA A 259 -16.52 10.75 -6.70
C ALA A 259 -14.99 10.61 -6.57
N PRO A 260 -14.29 10.11 -7.60
CA PRO A 260 -12.85 9.99 -7.61
C PRO A 260 -12.16 11.33 -7.38
N GLN A 261 -11.04 11.32 -6.65
CA GLN A 261 -10.19 12.50 -6.51
C GLN A 261 -9.46 12.81 -7.82
N LYS A 262 -9.36 14.11 -8.13
CA LYS A 262 -8.56 14.59 -9.27
C LYS A 262 -7.19 15.09 -8.85
N CYS A 263 -7.08 15.58 -7.63
CA CYS A 263 -5.85 16.12 -7.04
C CYS A 263 -5.69 15.67 -5.59
N VAL A 264 -4.45 15.58 -5.13
CA VAL A 264 -4.11 15.30 -3.72
C VAL A 264 -2.87 16.08 -3.31
N ASN A 265 -2.73 16.34 -2.01
CA ASN A 265 -1.48 16.72 -1.41
C ASN A 265 -0.67 15.46 -1.07
N LEU A 266 0.65 15.50 -1.19
CA LEU A 266 1.52 14.34 -0.87
C LEU A 266 1.49 13.95 0.61
N GLN A 267 1.04 14.84 1.48
CA GLN A 267 0.88 14.53 2.89
C GLN A 267 -0.49 13.90 3.13
N ASN A 268 -0.50 12.73 3.80
CA ASN A 268 -1.72 12.04 4.22
C ASN A 268 -2.68 11.75 3.05
N ILE A 269 -2.17 11.17 1.95
CA ILE A 269 -2.95 10.80 0.76
C ILE A 269 -4.13 9.90 1.18
N GLU A 270 -3.92 9.00 2.13
CA GLU A 270 -4.95 8.10 2.68
C GLU A 270 -6.17 8.86 3.19
N GLN A 271 -5.98 10.03 3.82
CA GLN A 271 -7.08 10.83 4.35
C GLN A 271 -7.83 11.65 3.29
N GLN A 272 -7.32 11.65 2.06
CA GLN A 272 -7.86 12.41 0.93
C GLN A 272 -8.64 11.52 -0.05
N GLY A 273 -9.26 10.47 0.44
CA GLY A 273 -10.11 9.59 -0.36
C GLY A 273 -9.51 8.22 -0.67
N PHE A 274 -8.36 7.88 -0.06
CA PHE A 274 -7.62 6.64 -0.31
C PHE A 274 -7.44 5.81 0.97
N LEU A 275 -8.47 5.78 1.85
CA LEU A 275 -8.41 5.17 3.19
C LEU A 275 -7.97 3.69 3.18
N PHE A 276 -8.39 2.94 2.18
CA PHE A 276 -8.13 1.51 2.07
C PHE A 276 -7.33 1.17 0.80
N PHE A 277 -6.71 2.17 0.19
CA PHE A 277 -6.01 2.01 -1.07
C PHE A 277 -4.75 1.16 -0.92
N ALA A 278 -4.63 0.15 -1.75
CA ALA A 278 -3.40 -0.61 -1.94
C ALA A 278 -3.13 -0.73 -3.44
N GLY A 279 -1.99 -0.19 -3.88
CA GLY A 279 -1.67 -0.17 -5.31
C GLY A 279 -0.76 0.96 -5.71
N LYS A 280 -0.87 1.37 -6.96
CA LYS A 280 -0.07 2.43 -7.57
C LYS A 280 -0.92 3.67 -7.86
N ILE A 281 -0.40 4.83 -7.47
CA ILE A 281 -0.94 6.13 -7.84
C ILE A 281 0.13 6.96 -8.52
N THR A 282 -0.14 7.48 -9.72
CA THR A 282 0.75 8.38 -10.46
C THR A 282 0.25 9.80 -10.33
N LEU A 283 1.11 10.64 -9.81
CA LEU A 283 0.85 12.05 -9.52
C LEU A 283 1.77 12.92 -10.36
N ALA A 284 1.27 14.04 -10.86
CA ALA A 284 2.06 14.98 -11.64
C ALA A 284 1.98 16.40 -11.09
N LYS A 285 3.09 17.12 -11.22
CA LYS A 285 3.17 18.53 -10.88
C LYS A 285 4.12 19.28 -11.80
N LYS A 286 3.65 20.42 -12.31
CA LYS A 286 4.47 21.36 -13.07
C LYS A 286 5.29 22.24 -12.12
N PHE A 287 6.53 22.55 -12.52
CA PHE A 287 7.40 23.45 -11.80
C PHE A 287 8.33 24.21 -12.76
N ASP A 288 8.78 25.38 -12.33
CA ASP A 288 9.77 26.18 -13.06
C ASP A 288 11.13 26.05 -12.36
N ALA A 289 12.14 25.60 -13.10
CA ALA A 289 13.51 25.45 -12.62
C ALA A 289 14.37 26.64 -13.04
N LYS A 290 15.03 27.29 -12.06
CA LYS A 290 16.04 28.35 -12.30
C LYS A 290 17.42 27.79 -12.58
N ASN A 291 17.69 26.58 -12.13
CA ASN A 291 18.90 25.81 -12.39
C ASN A 291 18.53 24.34 -12.63
N THR A 292 19.44 23.58 -13.23
CA THR A 292 19.22 22.18 -13.56
C THR A 292 19.80 21.21 -12.53
N ASN A 293 20.64 21.67 -11.59
CA ASN A 293 21.27 20.81 -10.59
C ASN A 293 20.32 20.55 -9.42
N LEU A 294 19.31 19.71 -9.66
CA LEU A 294 18.24 19.43 -8.71
C LEU A 294 18.21 17.98 -8.29
N LYS A 295 17.94 17.73 -7.00
CA LYS A 295 17.57 16.43 -6.48
C LYS A 295 16.16 16.43 -5.92
N LEU A 296 15.46 15.35 -6.16
CA LEU A 296 14.20 15.03 -5.52
C LEU A 296 14.51 14.41 -4.16
N LYS A 297 13.95 14.98 -3.09
CA LYS A 297 13.93 14.37 -1.77
C LYS A 297 12.50 14.03 -1.41
N TYR A 298 12.25 12.76 -1.12
CA TYR A 298 10.93 12.25 -0.84
C TYR A 298 10.89 11.62 0.55
N THR A 299 10.09 12.21 1.45
CA THR A 299 9.85 11.64 2.77
C THR A 299 8.45 11.04 2.79
N ALA A 300 8.36 9.75 2.46
CA ALA A 300 7.09 9.05 2.39
C ALA A 300 6.76 8.33 3.69
N ARG A 301 5.50 8.41 4.09
CA ARG A 301 4.90 7.47 5.04
C ARG A 301 4.03 6.50 4.25
N GLY A 302 4.11 5.21 4.57
CA GLY A 302 3.24 4.22 3.97
C GLY A 302 3.50 3.93 2.49
N ILE A 303 4.59 4.43 1.91
CA ILE A 303 4.96 4.19 0.52
C ILE A 303 6.20 3.29 0.48
N ASN A 304 6.11 2.20 -0.26
CA ASN A 304 7.19 1.23 -0.37
C ASN A 304 8.15 1.57 -1.52
N VAL A 305 7.60 2.11 -2.60
CA VAL A 305 8.38 2.48 -3.80
C VAL A 305 7.87 3.82 -4.33
N CYS A 306 8.81 4.72 -4.65
CA CYS A 306 8.55 5.93 -5.43
C CYS A 306 9.35 5.85 -6.73
N GLU A 307 8.66 5.86 -7.86
CA GLU A 307 9.28 5.98 -9.19
C GLU A 307 9.10 7.42 -9.66
N ALA A 308 10.20 8.09 -10.02
CA ALA A 308 10.20 9.48 -10.47
C ALA A 308 10.51 9.57 -11.95
N GLY A 309 9.75 10.41 -12.66
CA GLY A 309 9.97 10.78 -14.04
C GLY A 309 9.94 12.30 -14.22
N VAL A 310 10.77 12.83 -15.08
CA VAL A 310 10.82 14.26 -15.40
C VAL A 310 10.70 14.45 -16.90
N ASN A 311 9.78 15.32 -17.32
CA ASN A 311 9.53 15.62 -18.73
C ASN A 311 9.28 14.36 -19.58
N GLY A 312 8.55 13.38 -19.04
CA GLY A 312 8.22 12.11 -19.69
C GLY A 312 9.36 11.09 -19.75
N LYS A 313 10.50 11.35 -19.10
CA LYS A 313 11.62 10.41 -19.01
C LYS A 313 11.72 9.83 -17.62
N SER A 314 11.91 8.51 -17.51
CA SER A 314 12.17 7.84 -16.22
C SER A 314 13.50 8.34 -15.67
N ALA A 315 13.48 8.86 -14.45
CA ALA A 315 14.65 9.45 -13.81
C ALA A 315 15.23 8.50 -12.75
N SER A 316 14.41 7.99 -11.80
CA SER A 316 14.91 7.17 -10.71
C SER A 316 13.82 6.34 -10.05
N LYS A 317 14.24 5.31 -9.29
CA LYS A 317 13.43 4.59 -8.31
C LYS A 317 14.01 4.82 -6.92
N ILE A 318 13.15 5.23 -6.00
CA ILE A 318 13.49 5.49 -4.60
C ILE A 318 12.81 4.43 -3.75
N ILE A 319 13.59 3.53 -3.13
CA ILE A 319 13.08 2.38 -2.38
C ILE A 319 13.65 2.26 -0.96
N TRP A 320 14.73 2.99 -0.65
CA TRP A 320 15.37 3.04 0.68
C TRP A 320 16.08 4.37 0.94
N HIS A 321 16.64 4.51 2.12
CA HIS A 321 17.41 5.67 2.54
C HIS A 321 18.78 5.82 1.83
N PRO A 322 19.17 7.09 1.59
CA PRO A 322 18.34 8.29 1.70
C PRO A 322 17.28 8.31 0.61
N TYR A 323 16.06 8.69 0.94
CA TYR A 323 15.00 8.80 -0.07
C TYR A 323 15.21 10.02 -0.97
N GLU A 324 16.26 9.96 -1.76
CA GLU A 324 16.70 11.02 -2.65
C GLU A 324 17.03 10.47 -4.04
N ALA A 325 16.87 11.28 -5.06
CA ALA A 325 17.25 10.98 -6.43
C ALA A 325 17.78 12.21 -7.13
N ASP A 326 18.90 12.08 -7.84
CA ASP A 326 19.40 13.09 -8.76
C ASP A 326 18.49 13.12 -10.00
N ILE A 327 17.85 14.26 -10.24
CA ILE A 327 16.99 14.49 -11.40
C ILE A 327 17.62 15.47 -12.42
N SER A 328 18.80 15.99 -12.14
CA SER A 328 19.50 16.99 -12.95
C SER A 328 19.59 16.65 -14.43
N PRO A 329 19.86 15.39 -14.84
CA PRO A 329 19.97 15.04 -16.26
C PRO A 329 18.68 15.20 -17.06
N TYR A 330 17.55 15.35 -16.38
CA TYR A 330 16.22 15.38 -16.99
C TYR A 330 15.54 16.75 -16.87
N VAL A 331 16.08 17.64 -16.02
CA VAL A 331 15.56 18.99 -15.80
C VAL A 331 16.11 19.95 -16.85
N LYS A 332 15.31 20.87 -17.32
CA LYS A 332 15.70 22.01 -18.15
C LYS A 332 15.37 23.31 -17.44
N GLU A 333 16.04 24.39 -17.79
CA GLU A 333 15.66 25.73 -17.32
C GLU A 333 14.23 26.08 -17.78
N GLY A 334 13.46 26.75 -16.90
CA GLY A 334 12.07 27.09 -17.12
C GLY A 334 11.12 25.94 -16.80
N ALA A 335 10.07 25.77 -17.59
CA ALA A 335 8.96 24.89 -17.31
C ALA A 335 9.31 23.40 -17.44
N ASN A 336 9.02 22.65 -16.40
CA ASN A 336 9.19 21.20 -16.30
C ASN A 336 7.92 20.55 -15.74
N GLU A 337 7.77 19.23 -15.93
CA GLU A 337 6.77 18.41 -15.29
C GLU A 337 7.46 17.25 -14.56
N LEU A 338 7.17 17.10 -13.26
CA LEU A 338 7.58 15.95 -12.46
C LEU A 338 6.39 15.01 -12.31
N GLU A 339 6.60 13.77 -12.66
CA GLU A 339 5.67 12.68 -12.36
C GLU A 339 6.28 11.77 -11.30
N ILE A 340 5.48 11.37 -10.30
CA ILE A 340 5.86 10.37 -9.31
C ILE A 340 4.81 9.28 -9.28
N THR A 341 5.24 8.03 -9.37
CA THR A 341 4.38 6.87 -9.13
C THR A 341 4.70 6.29 -7.76
N LEU A 342 3.73 6.35 -6.88
CA LEU A 342 3.81 5.86 -5.51
C LEU A 342 3.16 4.50 -5.44
N THR A 343 3.86 3.52 -4.86
CA THR A 343 3.32 2.18 -4.61
C THR A 343 3.26 1.94 -3.11
N ASN A 344 2.09 1.57 -2.62
CA ASN A 344 1.90 1.15 -1.24
C ASN A 344 1.32 -0.27 -1.16
N ASN A 345 1.24 -0.78 0.06
CA ASN A 345 0.48 -1.98 0.41
C ASN A 345 -0.32 -1.73 1.70
N LEU A 346 -1.21 -2.65 2.04
CA LEU A 346 -2.08 -2.54 3.23
C LEU A 346 -1.36 -2.78 4.57
N ARG A 347 -0.05 -2.94 4.57
CA ARG A 347 0.73 -3.30 5.77
C ARG A 347 1.15 -2.10 6.63
N ASN A 348 0.81 -0.89 6.24
CA ASN A 348 1.26 0.33 6.93
C ASN A 348 0.18 0.95 7.79
#